data_701601175484c40a1329a699290337d1
#
_entry.id   701601175484c40a1329a699290337d1
#
_cell.length_a   1.000
_cell.length_b   1.000
_cell.length_c   1.000
_cell.angle_alpha   90.00
_cell.angle_beta   90.00
_cell.angle_gamma   90.00
#
_symmetry.space_group_name_H-M   'P 1'
#
loop_
_entity.id
_entity.type
_entity.pdbx_description
1 polymer ?
#
loop_
_entity_poly.entity_id
_entity_poly.type
_entity_poly.pdbx_seq_one_letter_code
_entity_poly.pdbx_strand_id
1 'polypeptide(L)'
;EYHHRPPETLSEESGGYDVVLNMEVVEHVAGLPAFLAASAGLVRPGGAMVLSTLNRTLKSLALAKIGAEYILRWVPVGTHDWRKFRRPSELVRHLRPAGVELRALKGIDYIPTDGTWVLSDNLDVNYLMFAEKAETAGS
;
A
#
# COMPACT_ATOMS: atom_id res chain seq x y z
N GLU A 1 -20.61 -0.83 -9.58
CA GLU A 1 -21.00 0.46 -9.00
C GLU A 1 -19.74 1.24 -8.61
N TYR A 2 -19.70 2.55 -8.97
CA TYR A 2 -18.56 3.43 -8.67
C TYR A 2 -18.99 4.47 -7.65
N HIS A 3 -18.17 4.64 -6.60
CA HIS A 3 -18.39 5.65 -5.57
C HIS A 3 -17.21 6.61 -5.54
N HIS A 4 -17.48 7.90 -5.60
CA HIS A 4 -16.47 8.95 -5.41
C HIS A 4 -16.50 9.44 -3.98
N ARG A 5 -16.08 8.59 -3.05
CA ARG A 5 -16.09 8.86 -1.60
C ARG A 5 -14.82 8.31 -0.96
N PRO A 6 -14.31 8.95 0.10
CA PRO A 6 -13.17 8.43 0.84
C PRO A 6 -13.56 7.15 1.62
N PRO A 7 -12.59 6.28 1.90
CA PRO A 7 -12.86 5.02 2.61
C PRO A 7 -13.49 5.22 3.98
N GLU A 8 -13.19 6.32 4.66
CA GLU A 8 -13.75 6.65 5.97
C GLU A 8 -15.29 6.77 5.92
N THR A 9 -15.81 7.39 4.88
CA THR A 9 -17.27 7.52 4.70
C THR A 9 -17.89 6.22 4.20
N LEU A 10 -17.20 5.52 3.29
CA LEU A 10 -17.71 4.30 2.71
C LEU A 10 -17.79 3.16 3.73
N SER A 11 -16.83 3.08 4.66
CA SER A 11 -16.77 2.03 5.67
C SER A 11 -17.95 2.07 6.65
N GLU A 12 -18.57 3.21 6.83
CA GLU A 12 -19.75 3.35 7.70
C GLU A 12 -21.01 2.70 7.08
N GLU A 13 -21.06 2.59 5.76
CA GLU A 13 -22.24 2.11 5.05
C GLU A 13 -22.12 0.69 4.55
N SER A 14 -20.90 0.21 4.41
CA SER A 14 -20.60 -1.03 3.70
C SER A 14 -20.43 -2.21 4.67
N GLY A 15 -21.06 -3.33 4.38
CA GLY A 15 -20.94 -4.56 5.15
C GLY A 15 -19.67 -5.34 4.93
N GLY A 16 -18.81 -4.86 4.06
CA GLY A 16 -17.51 -5.46 3.77
C GLY A 16 -17.38 -6.06 2.38
N TYR A 17 -16.21 -5.91 1.85
CA TYR A 17 -15.81 -6.44 0.54
C TYR A 17 -14.90 -7.64 0.71
N ASP A 18 -14.93 -8.56 -0.25
CA ASP A 18 -14.07 -9.75 -0.23
C ASP A 18 -12.59 -9.36 -0.33
N VAL A 19 -12.28 -8.36 -1.16
CA VAL A 19 -10.92 -7.85 -1.35
C VAL A 19 -10.94 -6.33 -1.44
N VAL A 20 -10.03 -5.69 -0.74
CA VAL A 20 -9.81 -4.24 -0.83
C VAL A 20 -8.39 -4.00 -1.35
N LEU A 21 -8.28 -3.20 -2.41
CA LEU A 21 -7.01 -2.86 -3.03
C LEU A 21 -6.66 -1.39 -2.75
N ASN A 22 -5.47 -1.16 -2.19
CA ASN A 22 -4.90 0.16 -1.98
C ASN A 22 -3.56 0.25 -2.74
N MET A 23 -3.66 0.56 -4.03
CA MET A 23 -2.51 0.55 -4.93
C MET A 23 -1.92 1.95 -5.05
N GLU A 24 -0.70 2.15 -4.57
CA GLU A 24 0.04 3.44 -4.63
C GLU A 24 -0.76 4.60 -4.02
N VAL A 25 -1.44 4.38 -2.91
CA VAL A 25 -2.32 5.37 -2.27
C VAL A 25 -1.79 5.83 -0.92
N VAL A 26 -1.23 4.92 -0.12
CA VAL A 26 -0.90 5.19 1.29
C VAL A 26 0.13 6.29 1.50
N GLU A 27 1.00 6.54 0.53
CA GLU A 27 1.96 7.65 0.56
C GLU A 27 1.32 9.02 0.34
N HIS A 28 0.10 9.06 -0.17
CA HIS A 28 -0.60 10.32 -0.50
C HIS A 28 -1.65 10.73 0.54
N VAL A 29 -1.92 9.90 1.54
CA VAL A 29 -2.95 10.20 2.54
C VAL A 29 -2.38 11.03 3.70
N ALA A 30 -3.14 12.02 4.16
CA ALA A 30 -2.72 12.89 5.24
C ALA A 30 -2.77 12.20 6.60
N GLY A 31 -3.80 11.38 6.85
CA GLY A 31 -4.00 10.65 8.10
C GLY A 31 -3.90 9.15 7.89
N LEU A 32 -2.68 8.60 7.87
CA LEU A 32 -2.45 7.19 7.61
C LEU A 32 -3.20 6.25 8.57
N PRO A 33 -3.16 6.45 9.91
CA PRO A 33 -3.86 5.55 10.82
C PRO A 33 -5.37 5.48 10.56
N ALA A 34 -6.02 6.64 10.36
CA ALA A 34 -7.45 6.71 10.08
C ALA A 34 -7.81 6.07 8.73
N PHE A 35 -6.99 6.33 7.71
CA PHE A 35 -7.17 5.74 6.38
C PHE A 35 -7.08 4.21 6.42
N LEU A 36 -6.05 3.66 7.07
CA LEU A 36 -5.87 2.22 7.17
C LEU A 36 -6.96 1.56 8.02
N ALA A 37 -7.38 2.20 9.10
CA ALA A 37 -8.49 1.70 9.92
C ALA A 37 -9.79 1.64 9.10
N ALA A 38 -10.09 2.68 8.33
CA ALA A 38 -11.26 2.72 7.47
C ALA A 38 -11.18 1.68 6.34
N SER A 39 -10.03 1.55 5.69
CA SER A 39 -9.81 0.52 4.67
C SER A 39 -9.97 -0.89 5.24
N ALA A 40 -9.45 -1.15 6.43
CA ALA A 40 -9.64 -2.42 7.13
C ALA A 40 -11.11 -2.68 7.45
N GLY A 41 -11.87 -1.64 7.78
CA GLY A 41 -13.31 -1.73 8.00
C GLY A 41 -14.11 -2.12 6.77
N LEU A 42 -13.58 -1.82 5.58
CA LEU A 42 -14.20 -2.22 4.31
C LEU A 42 -14.01 -3.70 4.00
N VAL A 43 -12.99 -4.34 4.56
CA VAL A 43 -12.74 -5.78 4.36
C VAL A 43 -13.69 -6.56 5.26
N ARG A 44 -14.44 -7.51 4.68
CA ARG A 44 -15.27 -8.42 5.48
C ARG A 44 -14.39 -9.32 6.34
N PRO A 45 -14.90 -9.86 7.45
CA PRO A 45 -14.21 -10.92 8.19
C PRO A 45 -13.83 -12.07 7.24
N GLY A 46 -12.58 -12.54 7.30
CA GLY A 46 -12.06 -13.55 6.38
C GLY A 46 -11.68 -13.03 4.99
N GLY A 47 -11.88 -11.75 4.72
CA GLY A 47 -11.49 -11.12 3.45
C GLY A 47 -10.03 -10.72 3.42
N ALA A 48 -9.61 -10.15 2.30
CA ALA A 48 -8.22 -9.80 2.02
C ALA A 48 -8.03 -8.32 1.72
N MET A 49 -6.83 -7.82 2.02
CA MET A 49 -6.38 -6.49 1.62
C MET A 49 -5.05 -6.61 0.89
N VAL A 50 -4.93 -5.90 -0.22
CA VAL A 50 -3.67 -5.78 -0.95
C VAL A 50 -3.27 -4.32 -1.00
N LEU A 51 -2.03 -4.02 -0.61
CA LEU A 51 -1.47 -2.68 -0.67
C LEU A 51 -0.19 -2.70 -1.49
N SER A 52 0.03 -1.64 -2.26
CA SER A 52 1.34 -1.39 -2.87
C SER A 52 1.78 0.02 -2.60
N THR A 53 3.07 0.21 -2.38
CA THR A 53 3.66 1.54 -2.17
C THR A 53 5.17 1.49 -2.26
N LEU A 54 5.80 2.67 -2.21
CA LEU A 54 7.24 2.82 -2.15
C LEU A 54 7.74 2.65 -0.72
N ASN A 55 8.83 1.91 -0.54
CA ASN A 55 9.47 1.74 0.76
C ASN A 55 10.37 2.95 1.06
N ARG A 56 10.36 3.40 2.32
CA ARG A 56 11.19 4.52 2.76
C ARG A 56 12.62 4.04 3.04
N THR A 57 13.42 3.93 1.98
CA THR A 57 14.83 3.57 2.02
C THR A 57 15.65 4.61 1.24
N LEU A 58 16.95 4.63 1.48
CA LEU A 58 17.86 5.51 0.70
C LEU A 58 17.87 5.12 -0.78
N LYS A 59 17.73 3.82 -1.08
CA LYS A 59 17.66 3.33 -2.45
C LYS A 59 16.38 3.81 -3.15
N SER A 60 15.24 3.78 -2.48
CA SER A 60 13.99 4.31 -3.03
C SER A 60 14.07 5.82 -3.25
N LEU A 61 14.72 6.55 -2.35
CA LEU A 61 14.97 7.98 -2.52
C LEU A 61 15.80 8.24 -3.79
N ALA A 62 16.90 7.51 -3.97
CA ALA A 62 17.77 7.67 -5.13
C ALA A 62 17.04 7.36 -6.44
N LEU A 63 16.31 6.24 -6.49
CA LEU A 63 15.61 5.82 -7.70
C LEU A 63 14.38 6.67 -8.00
N ALA A 64 13.57 7.00 -7.01
CA ALA A 64 12.36 7.79 -7.22
C ALA A 64 12.66 9.27 -7.47
N LYS A 65 13.50 9.87 -6.62
CA LYS A 65 13.78 11.30 -6.72
C LYS A 65 14.79 11.63 -7.83
N ILE A 66 15.91 10.92 -7.87
CA ILE A 66 17.00 11.25 -8.79
C ILE A 66 16.78 10.57 -10.15
N GLY A 67 16.47 9.26 -10.12
CA GLY A 67 16.31 8.49 -11.35
C GLY A 67 15.06 8.89 -12.13
N ALA A 68 13.88 8.70 -11.54
CA ALA A 68 12.62 8.90 -12.26
C ALA A 68 12.30 10.38 -12.51
N GLU A 69 12.51 11.24 -11.52
CA GLU A 69 12.12 12.66 -11.63
C GLU A 69 13.13 13.50 -12.39
N TYR A 70 14.42 13.34 -12.14
CA TYR A 70 15.47 14.21 -12.69
C TYR A 70 16.17 13.65 -13.92
N ILE A 71 16.57 12.39 -13.89
CA ILE A 71 17.35 11.80 -14.99
C ILE A 71 16.45 11.32 -16.11
N LEU A 72 15.48 10.46 -15.79
CA LEU A 72 14.59 9.84 -16.78
C LEU A 72 13.39 10.73 -17.12
N ARG A 73 13.02 11.63 -16.21
CA ARG A 73 11.87 12.54 -16.36
C ARG A 73 10.57 11.81 -16.69
N TRP A 74 10.41 10.63 -16.15
CA TRP A 74 9.17 9.85 -16.30
C TRP A 74 7.98 10.50 -15.63
N VAL A 75 8.24 11.25 -14.53
CA VAL A 75 7.24 11.97 -13.76
C VAL A 75 7.74 13.39 -13.44
N PRO A 76 6.85 14.36 -13.18
CA PRO A 76 7.26 15.69 -12.78
C PRO A 76 8.12 15.68 -11.52
N VAL A 77 9.08 16.63 -11.46
CA VAL A 77 9.90 16.84 -10.27
C VAL A 77 9.00 17.15 -9.07
N GLY A 78 9.25 16.49 -7.93
CA GLY A 78 8.46 16.67 -6.73
C GLY A 78 7.26 15.74 -6.60
N THR A 79 7.02 14.87 -7.59
CA THR A 79 5.91 13.89 -7.53
C THR A 79 6.04 12.94 -6.33
N HIS A 80 7.28 12.55 -5.98
CA HIS A 80 7.54 11.67 -4.85
C HIS A 80 8.16 12.46 -3.68
N ASP A 81 7.47 12.49 -2.55
CA ASP A 81 8.04 12.98 -1.29
C ASP A 81 8.49 11.77 -0.46
N TRP A 82 9.80 11.58 -0.34
CA TRP A 82 10.39 10.45 0.36
C TRP A 82 9.90 10.33 1.82
N ARG A 83 9.61 11.44 2.48
CA ARG A 83 9.11 11.45 3.85
C ARG A 83 7.73 10.80 3.97
N LYS A 84 6.97 10.74 2.86
CA LYS A 84 5.67 10.08 2.77
C LYS A 84 5.75 8.62 2.37
N PHE A 85 6.93 8.12 2.00
CA PHE A 85 7.12 6.69 1.71
C PHE A 85 6.93 5.89 2.99
N ARG A 86 6.32 4.72 2.89
CA ARG A 86 5.92 3.92 4.04
C ARG A 86 6.71 2.62 4.11
N ARG A 87 7.25 2.33 5.29
CA ARG A 87 7.87 1.03 5.56
C ARG A 87 6.79 -0.02 5.82
N PRO A 88 7.01 -1.30 5.45
CA PRO A 88 6.04 -2.36 5.73
C PRO A 88 5.65 -2.44 7.20
N SER A 89 6.61 -2.27 8.12
CA SER A 89 6.36 -2.28 9.56
C SER A 89 5.42 -1.18 10.03
N GLU A 90 5.43 -0.03 9.39
CA GLU A 90 4.52 1.07 9.70
C GLU A 90 3.08 0.68 9.37
N LEU A 91 2.85 0.06 8.21
CA LEU A 91 1.52 -0.37 7.79
C LEU A 91 1.01 -1.51 8.68
N VAL A 92 1.85 -2.50 8.97
CA VAL A 92 1.50 -3.62 9.85
C VAL A 92 1.08 -3.11 11.23
N ARG A 93 1.81 -2.15 11.78
CA ARG A 93 1.49 -1.57 13.09
C ARG A 93 0.11 -0.94 13.16
N HIS A 94 -0.34 -0.32 12.07
CA HIS A 94 -1.67 0.30 12.01
C HIS A 94 -2.78 -0.68 11.63
N LEU A 95 -2.47 -1.73 10.88
CA LEU A 95 -3.46 -2.72 10.43
C LEU A 95 -3.77 -3.78 11.50
N ARG A 96 -2.77 -4.17 12.29
CA ARG A 96 -2.93 -5.24 13.29
C ARG A 96 -4.05 -4.97 14.31
N PRO A 97 -4.18 -3.75 14.89
CA PRO A 97 -5.29 -3.47 15.81
C PRO A 97 -6.67 -3.58 15.17
N ALA A 98 -6.75 -3.46 13.85
CA ALA A 98 -8.01 -3.61 13.11
C ALA A 98 -8.29 -5.07 12.69
N GLY A 99 -7.48 -6.01 13.17
CA GLY A 99 -7.65 -7.43 12.86
C GLY A 99 -7.11 -7.86 11.50
N VAL A 100 -6.33 -7.02 10.83
CA VAL A 100 -5.73 -7.31 9.53
C VAL A 100 -4.27 -7.71 9.72
N GLU A 101 -3.92 -8.93 9.34
CA GLU A 101 -2.59 -9.50 9.52
C GLU A 101 -1.87 -9.71 8.20
N LEU A 102 -0.59 -9.37 8.17
CA LEU A 102 0.30 -9.62 7.04
C LEU A 102 0.45 -11.12 6.77
N ARG A 103 0.25 -11.53 5.51
CA ARG A 103 0.43 -12.91 5.06
C ARG A 103 1.60 -13.06 4.09
N ALA A 104 1.79 -12.09 3.19
CA ALA A 104 2.88 -12.13 2.22
C ALA A 104 3.36 -10.72 1.92
N LEU A 105 4.65 -10.60 1.61
CA LEU A 105 5.30 -9.35 1.30
C LEU A 105 6.28 -9.58 0.16
N LYS A 106 6.11 -8.86 -0.95
CA LYS A 106 6.95 -9.00 -2.15
C LYS A 106 7.33 -7.63 -2.69
N GLY A 107 8.53 -7.54 -3.25
CA GLY A 107 8.92 -6.41 -4.08
C GLY A 107 8.41 -6.56 -5.49
N ILE A 108 8.45 -5.49 -6.26
CA ILE A 108 8.11 -5.49 -7.69
C ILE A 108 9.33 -4.94 -8.41
N ASP A 109 9.97 -5.78 -9.22
CA ASP A 109 11.15 -5.42 -9.98
C ASP A 109 10.85 -5.31 -11.46
N TYR A 110 11.43 -4.30 -12.12
CA TYR A 110 11.38 -4.14 -13.56
C TYR A 110 12.64 -4.76 -14.18
N ILE A 111 12.45 -5.58 -15.20
CA ILE A 111 13.55 -6.19 -15.96
C ILE A 111 13.68 -5.46 -17.30
N PRO A 112 14.65 -4.52 -17.44
CA PRO A 112 14.75 -3.69 -18.65
C PRO A 112 15.00 -4.48 -19.93
N THR A 113 15.69 -5.63 -19.84
CA THR A 113 16.00 -6.46 -21.01
C THR A 113 14.75 -7.03 -21.66
N ASP A 114 13.73 -7.36 -20.87
CA ASP A 114 12.50 -7.98 -21.36
C ASP A 114 11.31 -7.02 -21.36
N GLY A 115 11.45 -5.87 -20.71
CA GLY A 115 10.34 -4.94 -20.50
C GLY A 115 9.25 -5.48 -19.59
N THR A 116 9.58 -6.41 -18.69
CA THR A 116 8.60 -7.09 -17.82
C THR A 116 8.74 -6.68 -16.36
N TRP A 117 7.66 -6.85 -15.61
CA TRP A 117 7.60 -6.67 -14.17
C TRP A 117 7.46 -8.03 -13.50
N VAL A 118 8.23 -8.26 -12.44
CA VAL A 118 8.23 -9.52 -11.69
C VAL A 118 8.14 -9.28 -10.21
N LEU A 119 7.53 -10.23 -9.48
CA LEU A 119 7.56 -10.24 -8.03
C LEU A 119 8.92 -10.74 -7.56
N SER A 120 9.46 -10.13 -6.50
CA SER A 120 10.74 -10.50 -5.92
C SER A 120 10.71 -10.40 -4.39
N ASP A 121 11.78 -10.86 -3.75
CA ASP A 121 11.95 -10.68 -2.30
C ASP A 121 12.69 -9.37 -1.95
N ASN A 122 13.02 -8.56 -2.94
CA ASN A 122 13.68 -7.28 -2.75
C ASN A 122 12.67 -6.19 -2.41
N LEU A 123 12.69 -5.71 -1.18
CA LEU A 123 11.78 -4.68 -0.66
C LEU A 123 12.41 -3.29 -0.62
N ASP A 124 13.60 -3.11 -1.19
CA ASP A 124 14.37 -1.87 -1.03
C ASP A 124 13.70 -0.63 -1.62
N VAL A 125 12.94 -0.78 -2.69
CA VAL A 125 12.33 0.35 -3.42
C VAL A 125 10.81 0.37 -3.23
N ASN A 126 10.15 -0.72 -3.54
CA ASN A 126 8.71 -0.86 -3.48
C ASN A 126 8.31 -2.20 -2.88
N TYR A 127 7.05 -2.33 -2.55
CA TYR A 127 6.53 -3.61 -2.11
C TYR A 127 5.03 -3.74 -2.36
N LEU A 128 4.60 -4.99 -2.45
CA LEU A 128 3.22 -5.42 -2.48
C LEU A 128 2.95 -6.21 -1.21
N MET A 129 1.97 -5.79 -0.45
CA MET A 129 1.58 -6.44 0.81
C MET A 129 0.24 -7.14 0.61
N PHE A 130 0.19 -8.43 0.92
CA PHE A 130 -1.04 -9.19 1.02
C PHE A 130 -1.34 -9.45 2.49
N ALA A 131 -2.55 -9.09 2.93
CA ALA A 131 -2.98 -9.25 4.31
C ALA A 131 -4.40 -9.80 4.35
N GLU A 132 -4.75 -10.46 5.45
CA GLU A 132 -6.07 -11.05 5.66
C GLU A 132 -6.69 -10.52 6.95
N LYS A 133 -7.99 -10.32 6.94
CA LYS A 133 -8.74 -9.94 8.13
C LYS A 133 -9.23 -11.18 8.85
N ALA A 134 -9.06 -11.21 10.17
CA ALA A 134 -9.57 -12.29 11.01
C ALA A 134 -11.07 -12.53 10.76
N GLU A 135 -11.50 -13.79 10.80
CA GLU A 135 -12.89 -14.15 10.50
C GLU A 135 -13.88 -13.57 11.51
N THR A 136 -13.49 -13.53 12.78
CA THR A 136 -14.35 -12.95 13.81
C THR A 136 -13.53 -12.06 14.75
N ALA A 137 -14.09 -10.88 15.07
CA ALA A 137 -13.55 -10.04 16.11
C ALA A 137 -13.68 -10.75 17.47
N GLY A 138 -12.57 -10.90 18.18
CA GLY A 138 -12.57 -11.53 19.51
C GLY A 138 -12.40 -13.04 19.51
N SER A 139 -12.20 -13.67 18.38
CA SER A 139 -11.84 -15.09 18.30
C SER A 139 -10.35 -15.27 18.21
#